data_9fc422673e26e2d43e4ac8bee060ac78
#
_entry.id   9fc422673e26e2d43e4ac8bee060ac78
#
_cell.length_a   1.000
_cell.length_b   1.000
_cell.length_c   1.000
_cell.angle_alpha   90.00
_cell.angle_beta   90.00
_cell.angle_gamma   90.00
#
_symmetry.space_group_name_H-M   'P 1'
#
loop_
_entity.id
_entity.type
_entity.pdbx_description
1 polymer ?
#
loop_
_entity_poly.entity_id
_entity_poly.type
_entity_poly.pdbx_seq_one_letter_code
_entity_poly.pdbx_strand_id
1 'polypeptide(L)'
;MKNILFILMLFLFSSCSAVDKQTDSEALPHISPPTSSIAYTQVMNLTQEFDSGDGIYNYILDINNDTVLINQMYDVTDRPGQLCNNTSRIITYSLKDNVINRTYDIKDFNLSVFNGVLFNGKILLSGVYRQQPAEDIYTWFIIEIADNDITVLANGDISTNGEAPEFLQKEDILYTYYHDLKDNDKTGIYSYSPNGFETVMPIKDNITCDNFYFNINGKEIFLHGNDGKNSTILKLEKGKITKTDVLPLYLKGFAYTDSGYIYTYYDPDNVMHNYLVYQNKKYTAYDTIHITEYINGNLFYEENSNNSLCVIHLIENNENPTAQSIYPKSNKYPVIDVFYDRVTGNYYFYTEEVLCKIDI
;
A
#
# COMPACT_ATOMS: atom_id res chain seq x y z
N MET A 1 -7.49 32.84 -54.67
CA MET A 1 -7.93 32.00 -53.55
C MET A 1 -7.02 30.78 -53.40
N LYS A 2 -5.70 30.96 -53.15
CA LYS A 2 -4.75 29.87 -52.92
C LYS A 2 -3.74 30.13 -51.82
N ASN A 3 -3.83 31.25 -51.09
CA ASN A 3 -2.85 31.61 -50.08
C ASN A 3 -3.39 31.67 -48.62
N ILE A 4 -4.62 31.16 -48.38
CA ILE A 4 -5.21 31.16 -47.03
C ILE A 4 -5.09 29.77 -46.34
N LEU A 5 -4.78 28.72 -47.12
CA LEU A 5 -4.72 27.34 -46.58
C LEU A 5 -3.36 26.97 -45.97
N PHE A 6 -2.34 27.80 -46.11
CA PHE A 6 -0.99 27.52 -45.59
C PHE A 6 -0.71 28.12 -44.19
N ILE A 7 -1.56 29.02 -43.72
CA ILE A 7 -1.42 29.64 -42.39
C ILE A 7 -2.18 28.85 -41.29
N LEU A 8 -3.17 28.02 -41.67
CA LEU A 8 -3.93 27.22 -40.71
C LEU A 8 -3.26 25.90 -40.32
N MET A 9 -2.20 25.46 -41.00
CA MET A 9 -1.44 24.25 -40.66
C MET A 9 -0.25 24.51 -39.75
N LEU A 10 0.07 25.72 -39.42
CA LEU A 10 1.20 26.11 -38.55
C LEU A 10 0.79 26.32 -37.07
N PHE A 11 -0.52 26.19 -36.74
CA PHE A 11 -1.00 26.35 -35.38
C PHE A 11 -1.45 25.03 -34.70
N LEU A 12 -1.27 23.88 -35.38
CA LEU A 12 -1.67 22.57 -34.82
C LEU A 12 -0.51 21.73 -34.27
N PHE A 13 0.72 22.28 -34.25
CA PHE A 13 1.89 21.57 -33.72
C PHE A 13 2.59 22.26 -32.53
N SER A 14 1.91 23.13 -31.81
CA SER A 14 2.50 23.77 -30.64
C SER A 14 1.75 23.54 -29.34
N SER A 15 1.28 22.28 -29.13
CA SER A 15 0.92 21.79 -27.81
C SER A 15 1.64 20.47 -27.49
N CYS A 16 2.91 20.35 -27.86
CA CYS A 16 3.85 19.61 -27.04
C CYS A 16 4.03 20.46 -25.80
N SER A 17 3.42 20.04 -24.70
CA SER A 17 3.80 20.53 -23.38
C SER A 17 5.31 20.42 -23.31
N ALA A 18 5.98 21.58 -23.33
CA ALA A 18 7.35 21.66 -22.89
C ALA A 18 7.36 21.08 -21.49
N VAL A 19 7.86 19.85 -21.35
CA VAL A 19 8.51 19.46 -20.13
C VAL A 19 9.56 20.56 -19.96
N ASP A 20 9.32 21.46 -19.01
CA ASP A 20 10.29 22.46 -18.61
C ASP A 20 11.60 21.72 -18.40
N LYS A 21 12.51 21.89 -19.34
CA LYS A 21 13.92 21.67 -19.07
C LYS A 21 14.28 22.77 -18.09
N GLN A 22 13.99 22.50 -16.82
CA GLN A 22 14.49 23.26 -15.71
C GLN A 22 16.02 23.22 -15.89
N THR A 23 16.56 24.34 -16.31
CA THR A 23 18.02 24.53 -16.47
C THR A 23 18.62 24.28 -15.08
N ASP A 24 19.32 23.16 -14.93
CA ASP A 24 20.06 22.74 -13.73
C ASP A 24 21.13 23.78 -13.36
N SER A 25 20.74 24.85 -12.67
CA SER A 25 21.68 25.80 -12.09
C SER A 25 21.53 25.97 -10.58
N GLU A 26 20.49 25.44 -9.97
CA GLU A 26 20.38 25.34 -8.49
C GLU A 26 20.54 23.88 -8.08
N ALA A 27 21.49 23.63 -7.17
CA ALA A 27 21.67 22.31 -6.59
C ALA A 27 20.36 21.88 -5.92
N LEU A 28 19.81 20.72 -6.33
CA LEU A 28 18.62 20.18 -5.70
C LEU A 28 18.87 19.97 -4.20
N PRO A 29 17.87 20.19 -3.34
CA PRO A 29 17.97 19.84 -1.94
C PRO A 29 18.30 18.36 -1.77
N HIS A 30 19.08 18.02 -0.78
CA HIS A 30 19.68 16.72 -0.59
C HIS A 30 19.18 16.06 0.70
N ILE A 31 18.82 14.78 0.60
CA ILE A 31 18.54 13.94 1.76
C ILE A 31 19.87 13.35 2.23
N SER A 32 20.25 13.68 3.45
CA SER A 32 21.49 13.18 4.05
C SER A 32 21.30 11.78 4.63
N PRO A 33 22.36 10.93 4.63
CA PRO A 33 22.31 9.63 5.27
C PRO A 33 22.03 9.74 6.79
N PRO A 34 21.56 8.66 7.43
CA PRO A 34 21.30 8.66 8.87
C PRO A 34 22.56 9.02 9.67
N THR A 35 22.43 10.02 10.53
CA THR A 35 23.49 10.44 11.49
C THR A 35 23.14 10.13 12.94
N SER A 36 21.90 9.67 13.18
CA SER A 36 21.37 9.27 14.49
C SER A 36 20.47 8.06 14.33
N SER A 37 20.16 7.41 15.44
CA SER A 37 19.23 6.29 15.50
C SER A 37 18.07 6.56 16.43
N ILE A 38 16.92 5.99 16.10
CA ILE A 38 15.74 5.92 16.95
C ILE A 38 15.74 4.56 17.64
N ALA A 39 15.43 4.54 18.95
CA ALA A 39 15.33 3.31 19.69
C ALA A 39 14.05 2.54 19.33
N TYR A 40 14.09 1.22 19.52
CA TYR A 40 12.93 0.35 19.40
C TYR A 40 12.95 -0.73 20.48
N THR A 41 11.80 -1.27 20.80
CA THR A 41 11.63 -2.32 21.81
C THR A 41 10.88 -3.49 21.19
N GLN A 42 11.44 -4.71 21.27
CA GLN A 42 10.71 -5.91 20.89
C GLN A 42 9.52 -6.12 21.82
N VAL A 43 8.32 -6.21 21.27
CA VAL A 43 7.07 -6.38 22.03
C VAL A 43 6.44 -7.76 21.85
N MET A 44 6.80 -8.49 20.79
CA MET A 44 6.30 -9.86 20.55
C MET A 44 7.33 -10.66 19.75
N ASN A 45 7.39 -11.98 20.00
CA ASN A 45 8.16 -12.93 19.22
C ASN A 45 7.19 -13.83 18.44
N LEU A 46 7.08 -13.62 17.14
CA LEU A 46 6.12 -14.32 16.28
C LEU A 46 6.37 -15.83 16.21
N THR A 47 7.63 -16.25 16.24
CA THR A 47 8.00 -17.66 16.12
C THR A 47 7.87 -18.42 17.43
N GLN A 48 7.80 -17.74 18.57
CA GLN A 48 7.58 -18.35 19.89
C GLN A 48 6.11 -18.38 20.28
N GLU A 49 5.36 -17.34 19.90
CA GLU A 49 3.94 -17.20 20.26
C GLU A 49 3.02 -17.98 19.34
N PHE A 50 3.43 -18.23 18.10
CA PHE A 50 2.61 -18.89 17.08
C PHE A 50 3.33 -20.07 16.45
N ASP A 51 2.53 -21.04 15.97
CA ASP A 51 3.09 -22.15 15.20
C ASP A 51 3.93 -21.59 14.04
N SER A 52 5.19 -21.98 14.00
CA SER A 52 6.13 -21.68 12.94
C SER A 52 6.82 -22.98 12.57
N GLY A 53 6.57 -23.47 11.37
CA GLY A 53 7.17 -24.69 10.85
C GLY A 53 7.43 -24.52 9.36
N ASP A 54 8.02 -25.53 8.73
CA ASP A 54 8.19 -25.54 7.28
C ASP A 54 6.85 -25.30 6.58
N GLY A 55 6.76 -24.20 5.80
CA GLY A 55 5.56 -23.83 5.09
C GLY A 55 4.44 -23.19 5.93
N ILE A 56 4.73 -22.71 7.15
CA ILE A 56 3.81 -21.90 7.96
C ILE A 56 4.37 -20.48 8.12
N TYR A 57 3.55 -19.49 7.80
CA TYR A 57 3.91 -18.08 7.80
C TYR A 57 2.91 -17.27 8.62
N ASN A 58 3.41 -16.31 9.41
CA ASN A 58 2.60 -15.40 10.21
C ASN A 58 2.78 -13.97 9.69
N TYR A 59 1.71 -13.39 9.14
CA TYR A 59 1.69 -12.02 8.64
C TYR A 59 0.83 -11.13 9.54
N ILE A 60 1.36 -9.99 9.95
CA ILE A 60 0.56 -8.98 10.64
C ILE A 60 -0.23 -8.22 9.59
N LEU A 61 -1.53 -8.11 9.79
CA LEU A 61 -2.44 -7.38 8.88
C LEU A 61 -2.79 -5.99 9.40
N ASP A 62 -2.89 -5.84 10.75
CA ASP A 62 -3.27 -4.58 11.38
C ASP A 62 -2.86 -4.56 12.85
N ILE A 63 -2.66 -3.35 13.39
CA ILE A 63 -2.48 -3.12 14.82
C ILE A 63 -3.38 -1.95 15.23
N ASN A 64 -4.31 -2.21 16.14
CA ASN A 64 -5.24 -1.21 16.62
C ASN A 64 -5.59 -1.43 18.10
N ASN A 65 -5.44 -0.39 18.93
CA ASN A 65 -5.70 -0.42 20.38
C ASN A 65 -4.97 -1.58 21.09
N ASP A 66 -3.65 -1.65 20.91
CA ASP A 66 -2.77 -2.72 21.43
C ASP A 66 -3.20 -4.16 21.01
N THR A 67 -4.06 -4.29 20.02
CA THR A 67 -4.46 -5.58 19.45
C THR A 67 -3.80 -5.77 18.09
N VAL A 68 -3.11 -6.89 17.93
CA VAL A 68 -2.48 -7.29 16.67
C VAL A 68 -3.40 -8.28 15.95
N LEU A 69 -3.67 -8.03 14.68
CA LEU A 69 -4.38 -8.93 13.78
C LEU A 69 -3.37 -9.72 12.96
N ILE A 70 -3.39 -11.04 13.07
CA ILE A 70 -2.42 -11.93 12.44
C ILE A 70 -3.12 -12.90 11.49
N ASN A 71 -2.60 -13.00 10.30
CA ASN A 71 -2.94 -14.00 9.29
C ASN A 71 -1.90 -15.11 9.33
N GLN A 72 -2.28 -16.30 9.76
CA GLN A 72 -1.44 -17.50 9.66
C GLN A 72 -1.75 -18.24 8.38
N MET A 73 -0.75 -18.35 7.51
CA MET A 73 -0.84 -18.99 6.20
C MET A 73 -0.01 -20.28 6.17
N TYR A 74 -0.33 -21.14 5.23
CA TYR A 74 0.42 -22.37 4.96
C TYR A 74 0.55 -22.62 3.46
N ASP A 75 1.63 -23.29 3.08
CA ASP A 75 1.88 -23.66 1.69
C ASP A 75 0.88 -24.72 1.20
N VAL A 76 0.33 -24.48 0.03
CA VAL A 76 -0.49 -25.46 -0.70
C VAL A 76 -0.01 -25.57 -2.15
N THR A 77 -0.25 -26.70 -2.77
CA THR A 77 -0.01 -26.88 -4.19
C THR A 77 -1.29 -26.56 -4.96
N ASP A 78 -1.33 -25.39 -5.57
CA ASP A 78 -2.50 -24.95 -6.36
C ASP A 78 -2.51 -25.60 -7.75
N ARG A 79 -1.33 -25.67 -8.39
CA ARG A 79 -1.10 -26.33 -9.68
C ARG A 79 0.15 -27.21 -9.58
N PRO A 80 0.33 -28.24 -10.44
CA PRO A 80 1.56 -29.03 -10.45
C PRO A 80 2.81 -28.13 -10.56
N GLY A 81 3.62 -28.10 -9.50
CA GLY A 81 4.85 -27.33 -9.42
C GLY A 81 4.71 -25.87 -9.02
N GLN A 82 3.51 -25.40 -8.67
CA GLN A 82 3.26 -24.05 -8.17
C GLN A 82 2.75 -24.12 -6.72
N LEU A 83 3.56 -23.58 -5.79
CA LEU A 83 3.15 -23.37 -4.41
C LEU A 83 2.41 -22.02 -4.30
N CYS A 84 1.40 -21.99 -3.48
CA CYS A 84 0.73 -20.77 -3.06
C CYS A 84 0.36 -20.87 -1.57
N ASN A 85 0.00 -19.76 -0.96
CA ASN A 85 -0.27 -19.70 0.47
C ASN A 85 -1.78 -19.58 0.71
N ASN A 86 -2.33 -20.46 1.52
CA ASN A 86 -3.70 -20.35 2.01
C ASN A 86 -3.71 -19.94 3.47
N THR A 87 -4.70 -19.15 3.84
CA THR A 87 -4.95 -18.79 5.24
C THR A 87 -5.52 -19.99 5.99
N SER A 88 -4.90 -20.32 7.11
CA SER A 88 -5.40 -21.35 8.02
C SER A 88 -6.19 -20.74 9.17
N ARG A 89 -5.65 -19.67 9.74
CA ARG A 89 -6.21 -19.02 10.94
C ARG A 89 -6.06 -17.51 10.86
N ILE A 90 -7.05 -16.84 11.45
CA ILE A 90 -6.95 -15.44 11.81
C ILE A 90 -6.87 -15.36 13.33
N ILE A 91 -5.87 -14.64 13.82
CA ILE A 91 -5.57 -14.57 15.25
C ILE A 91 -5.60 -13.12 15.70
N THR A 92 -6.20 -12.83 16.83
CA THR A 92 -6.04 -11.56 17.52
C THR A 92 -5.24 -11.75 18.80
N TYR A 93 -4.23 -10.90 18.99
CA TYR A 93 -3.31 -10.96 20.12
C TYR A 93 -3.28 -9.62 20.86
N SER A 94 -3.35 -9.65 22.20
CA SER A 94 -3.21 -8.45 23.04
C SER A 94 -1.75 -8.21 23.36
N LEU A 95 -1.19 -7.09 22.90
CA LEU A 95 0.17 -6.64 23.30
C LEU A 95 0.23 -6.27 24.78
N LYS A 96 -0.87 -5.72 25.32
CA LYS A 96 -0.95 -5.30 26.70
C LYS A 96 -0.90 -6.48 27.68
N ASP A 97 -1.64 -7.53 27.37
CA ASP A 97 -1.81 -8.69 28.26
C ASP A 97 -0.88 -9.86 27.91
N ASN A 98 -0.21 -9.77 26.76
CA ASN A 98 0.65 -10.82 26.21
C ASN A 98 -0.08 -12.16 26.01
N VAL A 99 -1.28 -12.14 25.43
CA VAL A 99 -2.09 -13.35 25.23
C VAL A 99 -2.82 -13.33 23.90
N ILE A 100 -3.09 -14.52 23.37
CA ILE A 100 -4.02 -14.69 22.26
C ILE A 100 -5.44 -14.42 22.78
N ASN A 101 -6.10 -13.42 22.21
CA ASN A 101 -7.48 -13.10 22.55
C ASN A 101 -8.46 -14.07 21.91
N ARG A 102 -8.30 -14.28 20.58
CA ARG A 102 -9.17 -15.17 19.81
C ARG A 102 -8.39 -15.80 18.64
N THR A 103 -8.85 -16.97 18.24
CA THR A 103 -8.39 -17.67 17.04
C THR A 103 -9.60 -18.11 16.23
N TYR A 104 -9.61 -17.79 14.96
CA TYR A 104 -10.63 -18.19 14.01
C TYR A 104 -10.02 -19.16 13.00
N ASP A 105 -10.44 -20.41 13.01
CA ASP A 105 -10.02 -21.41 12.03
C ASP A 105 -10.84 -21.21 10.74
N ILE A 106 -10.17 -20.86 9.65
CA ILE A 106 -10.80 -20.61 8.35
C ILE A 106 -10.22 -21.48 7.23
N LYS A 107 -9.45 -22.49 7.59
CA LYS A 107 -8.78 -23.38 6.65
C LYS A 107 -9.72 -24.02 5.63
N ASP A 108 -10.92 -24.39 6.06
CA ASP A 108 -11.91 -25.08 5.21
C ASP A 108 -12.57 -24.17 4.17
N PHE A 109 -12.40 -22.85 4.29
CA PHE A 109 -12.92 -21.89 3.31
C PHE A 109 -12.05 -21.75 2.07
N ASN A 110 -10.84 -22.29 2.07
CA ASN A 110 -9.89 -22.22 0.95
C ASN A 110 -9.61 -20.77 0.48
N LEU A 111 -9.26 -19.90 1.43
CA LEU A 111 -9.02 -18.50 1.24
C LEU A 111 -7.53 -18.16 1.29
N SER A 112 -7.10 -17.20 0.48
CA SER A 112 -5.87 -16.44 0.70
C SER A 112 -6.23 -15.03 1.10
N VAL A 113 -6.01 -14.68 2.37
CA VAL A 113 -6.23 -13.33 2.88
C VAL A 113 -4.96 -12.51 2.63
N PHE A 114 -5.13 -11.32 2.07
CA PHE A 114 -4.03 -10.39 1.81
C PHE A 114 -4.10 -9.13 2.67
N ASN A 115 -5.32 -8.64 2.93
CA ASN A 115 -5.54 -7.44 3.71
C ASN A 115 -6.52 -7.71 4.85
N GLY A 116 -6.37 -6.98 5.96
CA GLY A 116 -7.27 -7.07 7.08
C GLY A 116 -7.19 -5.83 7.95
N VAL A 117 -8.29 -5.54 8.65
CA VAL A 117 -8.38 -4.39 9.54
C VAL A 117 -9.26 -4.68 10.76
N LEU A 118 -8.85 -4.15 11.91
CA LEU A 118 -9.63 -4.13 13.14
C LEU A 118 -10.45 -2.83 13.18
N PHE A 119 -11.76 -2.95 12.98
CA PHE A 119 -12.64 -1.79 12.89
C PHE A 119 -13.91 -1.96 13.71
N ASN A 120 -14.13 -1.06 14.67
CA ASN A 120 -15.33 -1.05 15.54
C ASN A 120 -15.64 -2.40 16.21
N GLY A 121 -14.59 -3.09 16.70
CA GLY A 121 -14.72 -4.38 17.38
C GLY A 121 -14.94 -5.58 16.46
N LYS A 122 -14.90 -5.37 15.16
CA LYS A 122 -15.01 -6.42 14.13
C LYS A 122 -13.66 -6.58 13.40
N ILE A 123 -13.52 -7.70 12.71
CA ILE A 123 -12.41 -7.98 11.80
C ILE A 123 -12.97 -7.98 10.39
N LEU A 124 -12.43 -7.14 9.52
CA LEU A 124 -12.71 -7.20 8.09
C LEU A 124 -11.47 -7.69 7.36
N LEU A 125 -11.66 -8.63 6.45
CA LEU A 125 -10.60 -9.28 5.69
C LEU A 125 -10.93 -9.24 4.21
N SER A 126 -9.91 -9.06 3.38
CA SER A 126 -10.03 -9.23 1.93
C SER A 126 -8.94 -10.15 1.39
N GLY A 127 -9.22 -10.76 0.26
CA GLY A 127 -8.32 -11.71 -0.37
C GLY A 127 -8.98 -12.37 -1.58
N VAL A 128 -8.51 -13.57 -1.93
CA VAL A 128 -9.03 -14.35 -3.04
C VAL A 128 -9.40 -15.77 -2.63
N TYR A 129 -10.43 -16.33 -3.28
CA TYR A 129 -10.72 -17.75 -3.20
C TYR A 129 -9.73 -18.53 -4.06
N ARG A 130 -9.10 -19.55 -3.45
CA ARG A 130 -8.16 -20.45 -4.14
C ARG A 130 -8.87 -21.62 -4.85
N GLN A 131 -10.05 -21.42 -5.40
CA GLN A 131 -10.61 -22.37 -6.34
C GLN A 131 -9.77 -22.34 -7.61
N GLN A 132 -9.54 -23.50 -8.24
CA GLN A 132 -8.75 -23.57 -9.48
C GLN A 132 -9.31 -22.54 -10.48
N PRO A 133 -8.54 -21.54 -10.87
CA PRO A 133 -9.05 -20.52 -11.77
C PRO A 133 -9.32 -21.16 -13.12
N ALA A 134 -10.56 -21.13 -13.54
CA ALA A 134 -10.88 -21.27 -14.95
C ALA A 134 -10.51 -19.90 -15.57
N GLU A 135 -9.61 -19.88 -16.54
CA GLU A 135 -9.34 -18.70 -17.36
C GLU A 135 -8.56 -17.54 -16.68
N ASP A 136 -7.57 -17.81 -15.81
CA ASP A 136 -6.74 -16.76 -15.20
C ASP A 136 -7.53 -15.66 -14.45
N ILE A 137 -8.69 -16.00 -13.91
CA ILE A 137 -9.54 -15.12 -13.11
C ILE A 137 -9.69 -15.73 -11.71
N TYR A 138 -9.43 -14.92 -10.69
CA TYR A 138 -9.76 -15.24 -9.30
C TYR A 138 -11.05 -14.53 -8.89
N THR A 139 -11.75 -15.10 -7.93
CA THR A 139 -12.82 -14.40 -7.22
C THR A 139 -12.23 -13.77 -5.96
N TRP A 140 -12.24 -12.44 -5.88
CA TRP A 140 -11.92 -11.74 -4.65
C TRP A 140 -13.12 -11.75 -3.68
N PHE A 141 -12.83 -11.57 -2.41
CA PHE A 141 -13.85 -11.46 -1.37
C PHE A 141 -13.54 -10.35 -0.37
N ILE A 142 -14.58 -9.87 0.29
CA ILE A 142 -14.50 -9.19 1.58
C ILE A 142 -15.40 -9.93 2.55
N ILE A 143 -14.83 -10.32 3.70
CA ILE A 143 -15.56 -10.99 4.78
C ILE A 143 -15.44 -10.16 6.06
N GLU A 144 -16.50 -10.27 6.87
CA GLU A 144 -16.55 -9.78 8.25
C GLU A 144 -16.52 -10.96 9.20
N ILE A 145 -15.71 -10.86 10.24
CA ILE A 145 -15.76 -11.75 11.40
C ILE A 145 -16.26 -10.94 12.58
N ALA A 146 -17.44 -11.26 13.06
CA ALA A 146 -18.06 -10.66 14.23
C ALA A 146 -18.45 -11.78 15.20
N ASP A 147 -18.01 -11.67 16.44
CA ASP A 147 -18.12 -12.73 17.46
C ASP A 147 -17.51 -14.07 17.00
N ASN A 148 -18.28 -14.98 16.44
CA ASN A 148 -17.80 -16.23 15.84
C ASN A 148 -18.41 -16.46 14.45
N ASP A 149 -19.15 -15.51 13.93
CA ASP A 149 -19.79 -15.59 12.64
C ASP A 149 -18.90 -14.98 11.54
N ILE A 150 -18.81 -15.68 10.42
CA ILE A 150 -18.12 -15.22 9.22
C ILE A 150 -19.15 -14.90 8.16
N THR A 151 -19.22 -13.63 7.76
CA THR A 151 -20.17 -13.15 6.77
C THR A 151 -19.45 -12.62 5.55
N VAL A 152 -19.82 -13.07 4.35
CA VAL A 152 -19.34 -12.49 3.09
C VAL A 152 -20.10 -11.20 2.83
N LEU A 153 -19.40 -10.08 2.83
CA LEU A 153 -19.98 -8.74 2.58
C LEU A 153 -19.98 -8.39 1.09
N ALA A 154 -18.94 -8.77 0.37
CA ALA A 154 -18.80 -8.51 -1.06
C ALA A 154 -17.91 -9.56 -1.72
N ASN A 155 -18.08 -9.75 -3.01
CA ASN A 155 -17.19 -10.54 -3.87
C ASN A 155 -17.30 -10.09 -5.32
N GLY A 156 -16.30 -10.43 -6.13
CA GLY A 156 -16.24 -10.12 -7.56
C GLY A 156 -15.10 -10.84 -8.24
N ASP A 157 -14.90 -10.56 -9.52
CA ASP A 157 -13.87 -11.21 -10.31
C ASP A 157 -12.67 -10.27 -10.55
N ILE A 158 -11.47 -10.82 -10.46
CA ILE A 158 -10.21 -10.11 -10.66
C ILE A 158 -9.27 -10.96 -11.53
N SER A 159 -8.37 -10.32 -12.28
CA SER A 159 -7.32 -11.04 -13.00
C SER A 159 -6.33 -11.72 -12.03
N THR A 160 -5.57 -12.70 -12.50
CA THR A 160 -4.54 -13.36 -11.69
C THR A 160 -3.39 -12.44 -11.28
N ASN A 161 -3.28 -11.28 -11.94
CA ASN A 161 -2.32 -10.23 -11.61
C ASN A 161 -2.97 -9.06 -10.86
N GLY A 162 -4.27 -9.13 -10.60
CA GLY A 162 -5.00 -8.11 -9.87
C GLY A 162 -4.87 -8.28 -8.36
N GLU A 163 -5.10 -7.21 -7.62
CA GLU A 163 -5.03 -7.21 -6.16
C GLU A 163 -6.42 -7.27 -5.54
N ALA A 164 -6.52 -7.95 -4.39
CA ALA A 164 -7.74 -7.96 -3.61
C ALA A 164 -8.05 -6.54 -3.09
N PRO A 165 -9.33 -6.20 -2.82
CA PRO A 165 -9.70 -4.92 -2.25
C PRO A 165 -8.89 -4.56 -1.01
N GLU A 166 -8.36 -3.35 -0.94
CA GLU A 166 -7.68 -2.81 0.21
C GLU A 166 -8.63 -2.02 1.10
N PHE A 167 -8.23 -1.84 2.36
CA PHE A 167 -8.96 -1.03 3.32
C PHE A 167 -8.20 0.28 3.59
N LEU A 168 -8.94 1.38 3.57
CA LEU A 168 -8.47 2.69 3.97
C LEU A 168 -9.33 3.22 5.10
N GLN A 169 -8.76 3.36 6.30
CA GLN A 169 -9.45 4.02 7.39
C GLN A 169 -9.08 5.50 7.43
N LYS A 170 -10.09 6.36 7.35
CA LYS A 170 -9.96 7.80 7.57
C LYS A 170 -10.94 8.22 8.65
N GLU A 171 -10.41 8.80 9.73
CA GLU A 171 -11.22 9.10 10.92
C GLU A 171 -11.98 7.85 11.40
N ASP A 172 -13.30 7.97 11.57
CA ASP A 172 -14.19 6.88 11.98
C ASP A 172 -14.85 6.15 10.82
N ILE A 173 -14.37 6.34 9.58
CA ILE A 173 -14.93 5.72 8.39
C ILE A 173 -13.90 4.77 7.77
N LEU A 174 -14.36 3.56 7.48
CA LEU A 174 -13.59 2.59 6.72
C LEU A 174 -14.08 2.59 5.27
N TYR A 175 -13.15 2.76 4.37
CA TYR A 175 -13.39 2.74 2.92
C TYR A 175 -12.72 1.53 2.28
N THR A 176 -13.24 1.13 1.13
CA THR A 176 -12.59 0.17 0.24
C THR A 176 -12.85 0.55 -1.22
N TYR A 177 -11.97 0.09 -2.09
CA TYR A 177 -12.12 0.20 -3.53
C TYR A 177 -12.41 -1.18 -4.12
N TYR A 178 -13.44 -1.27 -4.96
CA TYR A 178 -13.74 -2.47 -5.74
C TYR A 178 -13.48 -2.22 -7.20
N HIS A 179 -12.82 -3.16 -7.82
CA HIS A 179 -12.78 -3.31 -9.27
C HIS A 179 -13.28 -4.72 -9.62
N ASP A 180 -14.32 -4.81 -10.45
CA ASP A 180 -14.87 -6.06 -10.92
C ASP A 180 -14.71 -6.14 -12.45
N LEU A 181 -13.97 -7.16 -12.93
CA LEU A 181 -13.67 -7.32 -14.35
C LEU A 181 -14.90 -7.64 -15.20
N LYS A 182 -15.93 -8.25 -14.62
CA LYS A 182 -17.13 -8.67 -15.32
C LYS A 182 -18.30 -7.72 -15.17
N ASP A 183 -18.31 -6.94 -14.08
CA ASP A 183 -19.41 -6.04 -13.73
C ASP A 183 -18.88 -4.63 -13.40
N ASN A 184 -18.68 -3.83 -14.45
CA ASN A 184 -18.20 -2.45 -14.27
C ASN A 184 -19.13 -1.58 -13.40
N ASP A 185 -20.42 -1.95 -13.26
CA ASP A 185 -21.34 -1.21 -12.40
C ASP A 185 -21.00 -1.37 -10.91
N LYS A 186 -20.20 -2.38 -10.55
CA LYS A 186 -19.67 -2.59 -9.20
C LYS A 186 -18.34 -1.87 -8.94
N THR A 187 -17.69 -1.32 -9.96
CA THR A 187 -16.43 -0.61 -9.78
C THR A 187 -16.65 0.73 -9.09
N GLY A 188 -15.98 0.95 -7.96
CA GLY A 188 -16.16 2.19 -7.21
C GLY A 188 -15.52 2.19 -5.83
N ILE A 189 -15.73 3.31 -5.15
CA ILE A 189 -15.37 3.51 -3.74
C ILE A 189 -16.61 3.28 -2.87
N TYR A 190 -16.42 2.53 -1.81
CA TYR A 190 -17.45 2.14 -0.86
C TYR A 190 -17.03 2.51 0.56
N SER A 191 -18.00 2.81 1.42
CA SER A 191 -17.79 2.96 2.85
C SER A 191 -18.49 1.85 3.61
N TYR A 192 -17.86 1.38 4.66
CA TYR A 192 -18.43 0.36 5.53
C TYR A 192 -19.47 0.97 6.49
N SER A 193 -20.63 0.33 6.59
CA SER A 193 -21.72 0.64 7.51
C SER A 193 -22.16 -0.63 8.25
N PRO A 194 -22.99 -0.53 9.30
CA PRO A 194 -23.57 -1.71 9.97
C PRO A 194 -24.36 -2.65 9.05
N ASN A 195 -24.78 -2.16 7.90
CA ASN A 195 -25.54 -2.94 6.89
C ASN A 195 -24.65 -3.49 5.77
N GLY A 196 -23.32 -3.35 5.89
CA GLY A 196 -22.35 -3.71 4.87
C GLY A 196 -21.74 -2.50 4.17
N PHE A 197 -21.24 -2.68 2.94
CA PHE A 197 -20.64 -1.60 2.19
C PHE A 197 -21.66 -0.82 1.37
N GLU A 198 -21.60 0.50 1.49
CA GLU A 198 -22.46 1.45 0.76
C GLU A 198 -21.61 2.23 -0.26
N THR A 199 -22.16 2.43 -1.46
CA THR A 199 -21.45 3.15 -2.53
C THR A 199 -21.27 4.62 -2.16
N VAL A 200 -20.02 5.05 -2.05
CA VAL A 200 -19.64 6.47 -1.92
C VAL A 200 -19.52 7.11 -3.30
N MET A 201 -18.84 6.43 -4.21
CA MET A 201 -18.62 6.92 -5.56
C MET A 201 -18.52 5.77 -6.57
N PRO A 202 -19.48 5.61 -7.47
CA PRO A 202 -19.33 4.71 -8.60
C PRO A 202 -18.33 5.29 -9.59
N ILE A 203 -17.44 4.46 -10.14
CA ILE A 203 -16.47 4.86 -11.17
C ILE A 203 -17.03 4.43 -12.51
N LYS A 204 -17.28 5.41 -13.39
CA LYS A 204 -17.95 5.21 -14.68
C LYS A 204 -17.00 5.21 -15.87
N ASP A 205 -15.78 5.70 -15.67
CA ASP A 205 -14.77 5.73 -16.72
C ASP A 205 -14.10 4.35 -16.81
N ASN A 206 -13.74 3.93 -18.02
CA ASN A 206 -12.94 2.73 -18.21
C ASN A 206 -11.57 2.92 -17.59
N ILE A 207 -11.28 2.13 -16.58
CA ILE A 207 -9.97 2.04 -15.95
C ILE A 207 -9.27 0.82 -16.53
N THR A 208 -8.09 1.03 -17.12
CA THR A 208 -7.36 -0.03 -17.85
C THR A 208 -6.37 -0.81 -16.98
N CYS A 209 -6.19 -0.41 -15.72
CA CYS A 209 -5.30 -1.08 -14.78
C CYS A 209 -6.10 -1.96 -13.83
N ASP A 210 -5.56 -3.12 -13.50
CA ASP A 210 -6.20 -4.08 -12.59
C ASP A 210 -5.79 -3.87 -11.12
N ASN A 211 -4.67 -3.17 -10.90
CA ASN A 211 -4.07 -2.96 -9.58
C ASN A 211 -4.20 -1.50 -9.21
N PHE A 212 -5.02 -1.22 -8.21
CA PHE A 212 -5.19 0.13 -7.70
C PHE A 212 -5.08 0.21 -6.20
N TYR A 213 -4.14 1.01 -5.75
CA TYR A 213 -4.13 1.58 -4.42
C TYR A 213 -4.94 2.88 -4.44
N PHE A 214 -5.69 3.16 -3.40
CA PHE A 214 -6.50 4.37 -3.37
C PHE A 214 -6.27 5.22 -2.12
N ASN A 215 -6.54 6.51 -2.24
CA ASN A 215 -6.60 7.43 -1.10
C ASN A 215 -7.72 8.43 -1.28
N ILE A 216 -8.27 8.87 -0.14
CA ILE A 216 -9.30 9.90 -0.05
C ILE A 216 -8.71 11.07 0.71
N ASN A 217 -8.64 12.24 0.07
CA ASN A 217 -8.21 13.47 0.71
C ASN A 217 -9.33 14.52 0.60
N GLY A 218 -10.10 14.67 1.66
CA GLY A 218 -11.30 15.52 1.68
C GLY A 218 -12.30 15.11 0.60
N LYS A 219 -12.41 15.90 -0.47
CA LYS A 219 -13.28 15.61 -1.63
C LYS A 219 -12.55 14.97 -2.81
N GLU A 220 -11.24 14.84 -2.72
CA GLU A 220 -10.41 14.31 -3.77
C GLU A 220 -10.18 12.83 -3.54
N ILE A 221 -10.34 12.03 -4.58
CA ILE A 221 -10.03 10.60 -4.58
C ILE A 221 -8.94 10.37 -5.59
N PHE A 222 -7.91 9.66 -5.15
CA PHE A 222 -6.77 9.30 -5.97
C PHE A 222 -6.73 7.79 -6.11
N LEU A 223 -6.49 7.31 -7.33
CA LEU A 223 -6.17 5.92 -7.61
C LEU A 223 -4.77 5.86 -8.21
N HIS A 224 -3.93 5.03 -7.64
CA HIS A 224 -2.63 4.70 -8.22
C HIS A 224 -2.72 3.34 -8.90
N GLY A 225 -2.53 3.33 -10.21
CA GLY A 225 -2.59 2.12 -11.01
C GLY A 225 -1.26 1.78 -11.65
N ASN A 226 -0.98 0.48 -11.81
CA ASN A 226 0.18 -0.05 -12.50
C ASN A 226 -0.25 -1.13 -13.49
N ASP A 227 0.03 -0.93 -14.77
CA ASP A 227 -0.25 -1.87 -15.86
C ASP A 227 0.97 -2.75 -16.22
N GLY A 228 1.99 -2.77 -15.36
CA GLY A 228 3.27 -3.46 -15.60
C GLY A 228 4.22 -2.72 -16.55
N LYS A 229 3.80 -1.60 -17.15
CA LYS A 229 4.62 -0.74 -18.02
C LYS A 229 4.64 0.71 -17.54
N ASN A 230 3.51 1.19 -17.05
CA ASN A 230 3.34 2.56 -16.61
C ASN A 230 2.76 2.57 -15.19
N SER A 231 3.18 3.54 -14.42
CA SER A 231 2.59 3.87 -13.13
C SER A 231 1.85 5.19 -13.27
N THR A 232 0.57 5.21 -12.92
CA THR A 232 -0.28 6.39 -13.13
C THR A 232 -1.07 6.72 -11.89
N ILE A 233 -1.29 8.02 -11.65
CA ILE A 233 -2.21 8.51 -10.65
C ILE A 233 -3.44 9.08 -11.35
N LEU A 234 -4.59 8.54 -11.02
CA LEU A 234 -5.88 9.05 -11.48
C LEU A 234 -6.50 9.87 -10.35
N LYS A 235 -6.85 11.12 -10.65
CA LYS A 235 -7.67 11.94 -9.77
C LYS A 235 -9.11 11.86 -10.23
N LEU A 236 -10.01 11.52 -9.31
CA LEU A 236 -11.42 11.37 -9.56
C LEU A 236 -12.24 12.49 -8.92
N GLU A 237 -13.21 12.99 -9.65
CA GLU A 237 -14.27 13.86 -9.15
C GLU A 237 -15.63 13.40 -9.68
N LYS A 238 -16.58 13.14 -8.78
CA LYS A 238 -17.95 12.67 -9.14
C LYS A 238 -17.95 11.41 -10.02
N GLY A 239 -17.00 10.50 -9.77
CA GLY A 239 -16.87 9.22 -10.49
C GLY A 239 -16.27 9.33 -11.89
N LYS A 240 -15.68 10.47 -12.24
CA LYS A 240 -14.96 10.68 -13.51
C LYS A 240 -13.50 11.02 -13.26
N ILE A 241 -12.66 10.55 -14.18
CA ILE A 241 -11.24 10.91 -14.19
C ILE A 241 -11.14 12.39 -14.60
N THR A 242 -10.61 13.22 -13.71
CA THR A 242 -10.41 14.66 -13.94
C THR A 242 -8.96 14.99 -14.23
N LYS A 243 -8.03 14.16 -13.79
CA LYS A 243 -6.60 14.32 -14.00
C LYS A 243 -5.92 12.97 -14.05
N THR A 244 -4.91 12.86 -14.89
CA THR A 244 -4.03 11.70 -14.94
C THR A 244 -2.59 12.21 -14.88
N ASP A 245 -1.84 11.76 -13.87
CA ASP A 245 -0.41 11.97 -13.76
C ASP A 245 0.32 10.67 -14.08
N VAL A 246 1.34 10.73 -14.93
CA VAL A 246 2.19 9.59 -15.28
C VAL A 246 3.46 9.70 -14.46
N LEU A 247 3.75 8.68 -13.67
CA LEU A 247 4.95 8.60 -12.86
C LEU A 247 6.14 8.07 -13.67
N PRO A 248 7.39 8.33 -13.23
CA PRO A 248 8.56 7.80 -13.90
C PRO A 248 8.55 6.27 -14.02
N LEU A 249 9.07 5.74 -15.14
CA LEU A 249 9.13 4.30 -15.41
C LEU A 249 9.93 3.50 -14.38
N TYR A 250 10.92 4.12 -13.72
CA TYR A 250 11.80 3.48 -12.75
C TYR A 250 11.43 3.85 -11.32
N LEU A 251 10.14 3.77 -11.04
CA LEU A 251 9.59 3.95 -9.71
C LEU A 251 10.17 2.90 -8.75
N LYS A 252 10.59 3.32 -7.56
CA LYS A 252 11.18 2.46 -6.51
C LYS A 252 10.33 2.40 -5.26
N GLY A 253 9.41 3.29 -5.11
CA GLY A 253 8.47 3.31 -4.00
C GLY A 253 7.41 4.39 -4.21
N PHE A 254 6.29 4.19 -3.57
CA PHE A 254 5.15 5.09 -3.63
C PHE A 254 4.38 5.03 -2.31
N ALA A 255 3.89 6.16 -1.83
CA ALA A 255 2.95 6.24 -0.73
C ALA A 255 2.03 7.46 -0.88
N TYR A 256 0.84 7.39 -0.30
CA TYR A 256 -0.02 8.55 -0.18
C TYR A 256 0.35 9.40 1.04
N THR A 257 0.16 10.71 0.91
CA THR A 257 0.32 11.68 1.99
C THR A 257 -1.00 12.38 2.26
N ASP A 258 -1.07 13.18 3.32
CA ASP A 258 -2.28 13.95 3.64
C ASP A 258 -2.67 14.96 2.56
N SER A 259 -1.73 15.41 1.73
CA SER A 259 -1.93 16.43 0.71
C SER A 259 -1.68 15.95 -0.72
N GLY A 260 -1.50 14.64 -0.93
CA GLY A 260 -1.20 14.10 -2.26
C GLY A 260 -0.47 12.77 -2.18
N TYR A 261 0.69 12.69 -2.79
CA TYR A 261 1.49 11.47 -2.83
C TYR A 261 3.00 11.77 -2.84
N ILE A 262 3.78 10.77 -2.47
CA ILE A 262 5.24 10.77 -2.47
C ILE A 262 5.73 9.56 -3.26
N TYR A 263 6.81 9.72 -4.02
CA TYR A 263 7.41 8.60 -4.73
C TYR A 263 8.92 8.74 -4.86
N THR A 264 9.57 7.61 -5.06
CA THR A 264 11.02 7.55 -5.33
C THR A 264 11.26 6.89 -6.67
N TYR A 265 12.30 7.35 -7.36
CA TYR A 265 12.73 6.79 -8.62
C TYR A 265 14.23 7.02 -8.84
N TYR A 266 14.83 6.24 -9.74
CA TYR A 266 16.16 6.55 -10.24
C TYR A 266 16.09 6.96 -11.71
N ASP A 267 17.05 7.82 -12.12
CA ASP A 267 17.17 8.25 -13.49
C ASP A 267 18.08 7.27 -14.25
N PRO A 268 17.58 6.54 -15.27
CA PRO A 268 18.38 5.58 -16.02
C PRO A 268 19.48 6.23 -16.85
N ASP A 269 19.30 7.49 -17.26
CA ASP A 269 20.31 8.26 -17.99
C ASP A 269 21.41 8.80 -17.05
N ASN A 270 21.14 8.79 -15.74
CA ASN A 270 22.03 9.25 -14.70
C ASN A 270 22.02 8.29 -13.50
N VAL A 271 22.58 7.10 -13.72
CA VAL A 271 22.56 5.93 -12.82
C VAL A 271 23.07 6.20 -11.39
N MET A 272 23.66 7.38 -11.17
CA MET A 272 24.19 7.79 -9.87
C MET A 272 23.21 8.60 -9.04
N HIS A 273 22.03 8.91 -9.58
CA HIS A 273 21.07 9.79 -8.90
C HIS A 273 19.76 9.06 -8.58
N ASN A 274 19.50 8.92 -7.29
CA ASN A 274 18.22 8.53 -6.73
C ASN A 274 17.45 9.80 -6.35
N TYR A 275 16.16 9.80 -6.62
CA TYR A 275 15.32 10.96 -6.36
C TYR A 275 14.11 10.58 -5.51
N LEU A 276 13.74 11.50 -4.61
CA LEU A 276 12.48 11.48 -3.88
C LEU A 276 11.68 12.73 -4.29
N VAL A 277 10.41 12.55 -4.60
CA VAL A 277 9.48 13.64 -4.90
C VAL A 277 8.38 13.71 -3.86
N TYR A 278 8.25 14.85 -3.21
CA TYR A 278 7.25 15.14 -2.19
C TYR A 278 6.69 16.56 -2.40
N GLN A 279 5.38 16.73 -2.47
CA GLN A 279 4.69 18.00 -2.70
C GLN A 279 5.25 18.78 -3.91
N ASN A 280 5.50 18.09 -5.03
CA ASN A 280 6.11 18.62 -6.24
C ASN A 280 7.56 19.14 -6.07
N LYS A 281 8.17 18.95 -4.91
CA LYS A 281 9.57 19.26 -4.66
C LYS A 281 10.41 17.99 -4.85
N LYS A 282 11.48 18.13 -5.62
CA LYS A 282 12.41 17.04 -5.93
C LYS A 282 13.65 17.15 -5.04
N TYR A 283 14.05 16.04 -4.45
CA TYR A 283 15.25 15.88 -3.63
C TYR A 283 16.17 14.84 -4.25
N THR A 284 17.47 15.05 -4.15
CA THR A 284 18.43 13.98 -4.39
C THR A 284 18.60 13.16 -3.13
N ALA A 285 18.59 11.82 -3.26
CA ALA A 285 18.78 10.93 -2.14
C ALA A 285 20.19 10.31 -2.18
N TYR A 286 20.77 10.08 -1.00
CA TYR A 286 22.11 9.46 -0.84
C TYR A 286 22.12 7.98 -1.24
N ASP A 287 20.97 7.31 -1.23
CA ASP A 287 20.78 5.90 -1.61
C ASP A 287 19.44 5.71 -2.32
N THR A 288 19.19 4.52 -2.85
CA THR A 288 17.86 4.12 -3.30
C THR A 288 16.96 3.93 -2.09
N ILE A 289 15.88 4.69 -2.05
CA ILE A 289 14.88 4.68 -0.99
C ILE A 289 13.70 3.82 -1.47
N HIS A 290 13.49 2.68 -0.81
CA HIS A 290 12.30 1.86 -0.99
C HIS A 290 11.28 2.27 0.06
N ILE A 291 10.25 3.01 -0.33
CA ILE A 291 9.20 3.47 0.58
C ILE A 291 8.45 2.26 1.12
N THR A 292 8.39 2.15 2.45
CA THR A 292 7.56 1.18 3.16
C THR A 292 6.22 1.81 3.47
N GLU A 293 6.22 2.98 4.15
CA GLU A 293 4.98 3.63 4.54
C GLU A 293 5.18 5.14 4.77
N TYR A 294 4.11 5.93 4.67
CA TYR A 294 4.08 7.34 5.07
C TYR A 294 2.96 7.59 6.07
N ILE A 295 3.32 7.94 7.28
CA ILE A 295 2.37 8.13 8.39
C ILE A 295 2.70 9.40 9.17
N ASN A 296 1.74 10.32 9.29
CA ASN A 296 1.84 11.52 10.13
C ASN A 296 3.13 12.35 9.90
N GLY A 297 3.49 12.56 8.64
CA GLY A 297 4.71 13.32 8.29
C GLY A 297 6.00 12.50 8.36
N ASN A 298 5.95 11.24 8.76
CA ASN A 298 7.09 10.34 8.80
C ASN A 298 7.09 9.43 7.57
N LEU A 299 8.15 9.47 6.78
CA LEU A 299 8.40 8.56 5.68
C LEU A 299 9.29 7.43 6.18
N PHE A 300 8.75 6.24 6.30
CA PHE A 300 9.48 5.01 6.59
C PHE A 300 9.95 4.38 5.29
N TYR A 301 11.20 3.92 5.26
CA TYR A 301 11.79 3.34 4.05
C TYR A 301 12.93 2.38 4.37
N GLU A 302 13.21 1.48 3.45
CA GLU A 302 14.40 0.64 3.47
C GLU A 302 15.49 1.21 2.55
N GLU A 303 16.74 1.16 3.02
CA GLU A 303 17.91 1.48 2.21
C GLU A 303 18.30 0.28 1.36
N ASN A 304 18.46 0.48 0.04
CA ASN A 304 18.85 -0.60 -0.86
C ASN A 304 20.25 -1.18 -0.54
N SER A 305 21.18 -0.32 -0.13
CA SER A 305 22.57 -0.73 0.16
C SER A 305 22.70 -1.54 1.44
N ASN A 306 21.79 -1.32 2.40
CA ASN A 306 21.91 -1.84 3.75
C ASN A 306 20.72 -2.66 4.24
N ASN A 307 19.56 -2.65 3.57
CA ASN A 307 18.30 -3.22 4.07
C ASN A 307 17.98 -2.77 5.51
N SER A 308 18.28 -1.52 5.82
CA SER A 308 18.03 -0.91 7.13
C SER A 308 16.71 -0.17 7.07
N LEU A 309 15.85 -0.33 8.07
CA LEU A 309 14.67 0.53 8.21
C LEU A 309 15.11 1.90 8.71
N CYS A 310 14.73 2.93 7.98
CA CYS A 310 15.00 4.33 8.30
C CYS A 310 13.72 5.14 8.27
N VAL A 311 13.78 6.34 8.85
CA VAL A 311 12.69 7.32 8.80
C VAL A 311 13.22 8.70 8.42
N ILE A 312 12.45 9.43 7.64
CA ILE A 312 12.63 10.85 7.35
C ILE A 312 11.38 11.58 7.82
N HIS A 313 11.59 12.60 8.68
CA HIS A 313 10.50 13.49 9.05
C HIS A 313 10.35 14.59 7.99
N LEU A 314 9.31 14.50 7.17
CA LEU A 314 9.03 15.45 6.10
C LEU A 314 8.13 16.58 6.63
N ILE A 315 8.76 17.68 7.01
CA ILE A 315 8.06 18.89 7.41
C ILE A 315 7.99 19.85 6.20
N GLU A 316 6.86 20.54 6.05
CA GLU A 316 6.75 21.61 5.06
C GLU A 316 7.90 22.60 5.23
N ASN A 317 8.57 22.93 4.11
CA ASN A 317 9.71 23.86 4.05
C ASN A 317 11.05 23.37 4.64
N ASN A 318 11.21 22.11 4.96
CA ASN A 318 12.53 21.57 5.25
C ASN A 318 13.34 21.40 3.95
N GLU A 319 14.40 22.22 3.79
CA GLU A 319 15.21 22.18 2.57
C GLU A 319 16.11 20.95 2.50
N ASN A 320 16.57 20.44 3.65
CA ASN A 320 17.48 19.30 3.75
C ASN A 320 17.02 18.34 4.85
N PRO A 321 16.03 17.49 4.59
CA PRO A 321 15.57 16.52 5.57
C PRO A 321 16.68 15.52 5.87
N THR A 322 16.82 15.17 7.15
CA THR A 322 17.82 14.20 7.62
C THR A 322 17.13 12.89 7.96
N ALA A 323 17.72 11.80 7.51
CA ALA A 323 17.29 10.46 7.86
C ALA A 323 17.75 10.05 9.25
N GLN A 324 16.98 9.18 9.90
CA GLN A 324 17.34 8.49 11.15
C GLN A 324 17.20 6.98 10.94
N SER A 325 18.16 6.21 11.44
CA SER A 325 18.09 4.75 11.38
C SER A 325 17.23 4.22 12.53
N ILE A 326 16.35 3.27 12.25
CA ILE A 326 15.52 2.58 13.25
C ILE A 326 16.09 1.18 13.47
N TYR A 327 16.09 0.37 12.42
CA TYR A 327 16.51 -1.02 12.48
C TYR A 327 17.75 -1.21 11.63
N PRO A 328 18.89 -1.57 12.23
CA PRO A 328 20.12 -1.75 11.46
C PRO A 328 20.01 -2.96 10.55
N LYS A 329 20.79 -2.95 9.50
CA LYS A 329 20.88 -4.04 8.53
C LYS A 329 20.81 -5.42 9.19
N SER A 330 19.80 -6.17 8.84
CA SER A 330 19.71 -7.59 9.13
C SER A 330 19.58 -8.35 7.81
N ASN A 331 20.65 -9.05 7.41
CA ASN A 331 20.60 -9.92 6.23
C ASN A 331 19.66 -11.13 6.43
N LYS A 332 19.26 -11.39 7.67
CA LYS A 332 18.48 -12.57 8.04
C LYS A 332 16.98 -12.29 8.10
N TYR A 333 16.61 -11.11 8.54
CA TYR A 333 15.21 -10.76 8.76
C TYR A 333 14.95 -9.33 8.28
N PRO A 334 14.61 -9.16 6.99
CA PRO A 334 14.18 -7.85 6.48
C PRO A 334 12.91 -7.39 7.20
N VAL A 335 12.70 -6.10 7.26
CA VAL A 335 11.43 -5.53 7.70
C VAL A 335 10.38 -5.85 6.65
N ILE A 336 9.22 -6.34 7.09
CA ILE A 336 8.13 -6.68 6.18
C ILE A 336 7.20 -5.49 6.01
N ASP A 337 6.85 -4.83 7.14
CA ASP A 337 5.93 -3.69 7.10
C ASP A 337 6.06 -2.80 8.34
N VAL A 338 5.44 -1.61 8.30
CA VAL A 338 5.36 -0.62 9.37
C VAL A 338 3.89 -0.30 9.65
N PHE A 339 3.51 -0.29 10.92
CA PHE A 339 2.14 -0.02 11.36
C PHE A 339 2.08 1.18 12.30
N TYR A 340 0.92 1.82 12.30
CA TYR A 340 0.56 2.87 13.25
C TYR A 340 -0.73 2.52 13.97
N ASP A 341 -0.63 2.31 15.28
CA ASP A 341 -1.81 2.16 16.12
C ASP A 341 -2.41 3.54 16.41
N ARG A 342 -3.54 3.82 15.79
CA ARG A 342 -4.21 5.13 15.85
C ARG A 342 -4.78 5.45 17.24
N VAL A 343 -5.07 4.44 18.05
CA VAL A 343 -5.63 4.63 19.39
C VAL A 343 -4.54 4.94 20.40
N THR A 344 -3.43 4.19 20.36
CA THR A 344 -2.32 4.40 21.29
C THR A 344 -1.30 5.42 20.80
N GLY A 345 -1.30 5.75 19.50
CA GLY A 345 -0.33 6.64 18.88
C GLY A 345 1.05 6.01 18.68
N ASN A 346 1.18 4.71 18.81
CA ASN A 346 2.44 4.00 18.70
C ASN A 346 2.73 3.55 17.27
N TYR A 347 4.02 3.54 16.93
CA TYR A 347 4.51 2.99 15.67
C TYR A 347 5.15 1.64 15.92
N TYR A 348 4.98 0.73 14.96
CA TYR A 348 5.53 -0.61 15.00
C TYR A 348 6.14 -0.98 13.66
N PHE A 349 7.15 -1.84 13.66
CA PHE A 349 7.58 -2.58 12.49
C PHE A 349 7.68 -4.07 12.82
N TYR A 350 7.59 -4.93 11.82
CA TYR A 350 7.78 -6.33 12.03
C TYR A 350 8.68 -6.98 10.98
N THR A 351 9.28 -8.07 11.39
CA THR A 351 10.06 -8.99 10.58
C THR A 351 9.41 -10.36 10.64
N GLU A 352 9.93 -11.35 9.94
CA GLU A 352 9.43 -12.74 10.04
C GLU A 352 9.42 -13.28 11.48
N GLU A 353 10.27 -12.79 12.37
CA GLU A 353 10.40 -13.32 13.73
C GLU A 353 9.80 -12.44 14.82
N VAL A 354 9.85 -11.12 14.67
CA VAL A 354 9.55 -10.21 15.77
C VAL A 354 8.69 -9.03 15.34
N LEU A 355 7.84 -8.57 16.27
CA LEU A 355 7.19 -7.27 16.24
C LEU A 355 7.90 -6.34 17.22
N CYS A 356 8.27 -5.15 16.75
CA CYS A 356 8.96 -4.14 17.53
C CYS A 356 8.18 -2.83 17.54
N LYS A 357 8.14 -2.18 18.71
CA LYS A 357 7.64 -0.82 18.88
C LYS A 357 8.75 0.16 18.61
N ILE A 358 8.49 1.24 17.88
CA ILE A 358 9.41 2.33 17.58
C ILE A 358 9.18 3.45 18.60
N ASP A 359 10.26 3.97 19.18
CA ASP A 359 10.21 5.04 20.19
C ASP A 359 10.35 6.43 19.52
N ILE A 360 9.33 6.80 18.71
CA ILE A 360 9.23 8.11 18.04
C ILE A 360 8.41 9.07 18.87
#